data_17a8e5546653f1b0bd452cbf1ac2b447
#
_entry.id   17a8e5546653f1b0bd452cbf1ac2b447
#
_cell.length_a   1.000
_cell.length_b   1.000
_cell.length_c   1.000
_cell.angle_alpha   90.00
_cell.angle_beta   90.00
_cell.angle_gamma   90.00
#
_symmetry.space_group_name_H-M   'P 1'
#
loop_
_entity.id
_entity.type
_entity.pdbx_description
1 polymer ?
#
loop_
_entity_poly.entity_id
_entity_poly.type
_entity_poly.pdbx_seq_one_letter_code
_entity_poly.pdbx_strand_id
1 'polypeptide(L)'
;MKFLAISGSARRASTNTAMLYALQSVAGPTHMVSVYDRIGELPVFSPDLESEPPLEVAALAEAIADADGLILASPEYIRSIPGGLKNAIDWLVSRHEVIGKPIVLAHASHRGDDMLRQLRVVLATLSDRFNEDLFLRIPLMKLSPNEISEQLSEPRHQNEMRQFLDAFASYCEAA
;
A
#
# COMPACT_ATOMS: atom_id res chain seq x y z
N MET A 1 -5.93 7.51 -13.97
CA MET A 1 -5.85 6.23 -13.24
C MET A 1 -6.32 6.39 -11.80
N LYS A 2 -6.96 5.35 -11.25
CA LYS A 2 -7.38 5.28 -9.83
C LYS A 2 -6.46 4.30 -9.09
N PHE A 3 -5.77 4.76 -8.07
CA PHE A 3 -4.91 3.90 -7.25
C PHE A 3 -5.47 3.78 -5.84
N LEU A 4 -5.44 2.57 -5.29
CA LEU A 4 -5.70 2.31 -3.88
C LEU A 4 -4.36 2.16 -3.15
N ALA A 5 -4.07 3.10 -2.24
CA ALA A 5 -2.88 3.09 -1.41
C ALA A 5 -3.22 2.45 -0.04
N ILE A 6 -2.71 1.26 0.22
CA ILE A 6 -3.01 0.47 1.42
C ILE A 6 -1.91 0.65 2.45
N SER A 7 -2.28 1.18 3.63
CA SER A 7 -1.37 1.26 4.78
C SER A 7 -1.31 -0.06 5.53
N GLY A 8 -0.12 -0.67 5.59
CA GLY A 8 0.16 -1.85 6.39
C GLY A 8 0.30 -1.59 7.90
N SER A 9 -0.05 -0.40 8.38
CA SER A 9 0.03 0.00 9.78
C SER A 9 -1.36 0.20 10.38
N ALA A 10 -1.65 -0.45 11.49
CA ALA A 10 -2.83 -0.17 12.30
C ALA A 10 -2.64 1.04 13.25
N ARG A 11 -1.45 1.68 13.25
CA ARG A 11 -1.15 2.84 14.08
C ARG A 11 -1.62 4.12 13.40
N ARG A 12 -2.43 4.96 14.08
CA ARG A 12 -2.93 6.25 13.54
C ARG A 12 -1.81 7.20 13.09
N ALA A 13 -0.75 7.37 13.89
CA ALA A 13 0.40 8.21 13.57
C ALA A 13 1.52 7.39 12.91
N SER A 14 1.25 6.81 11.75
CA SER A 14 2.21 6.01 10.98
C SER A 14 2.92 6.86 9.93
N THR A 15 4.25 6.79 9.85
CA THR A 15 5.04 7.45 8.80
C THR A 15 4.72 6.90 7.41
N ASN A 16 4.44 5.59 7.29
CA ASN A 16 4.00 5.00 6.03
C ASN A 16 2.64 5.55 5.60
N THR A 17 1.68 5.67 6.53
CA THR A 17 0.37 6.26 6.24
C THR A 17 0.50 7.73 5.83
N ALA A 18 1.34 8.52 6.53
CA ALA A 18 1.60 9.92 6.17
C ALA A 18 2.16 10.05 4.75
N MET A 19 3.08 9.16 4.33
CA MET A 19 3.60 9.13 2.96
C MET A 19 2.51 8.80 1.94
N LEU A 20 1.58 7.89 2.24
CA LEU A 20 0.45 7.58 1.34
C LEU A 20 -0.51 8.77 1.18
N TYR A 21 -0.77 9.53 2.25
CA TYR A 21 -1.53 10.78 2.14
C TYR A 21 -0.79 11.86 1.36
N ALA A 22 0.54 11.91 1.43
CA ALA A 22 1.33 12.79 0.58
C ALA A 22 1.23 12.38 -0.90
N LEU A 23 1.30 11.08 -1.22
CA LEU A 23 1.03 10.58 -2.57
C LEU A 23 -0.36 11.00 -3.07
N GLN A 24 -1.39 10.88 -2.24
CA GLN A 24 -2.73 11.37 -2.56
C GLN A 24 -2.73 12.86 -2.89
N SER A 25 -2.03 13.69 -2.10
CA SER A 25 -2.01 15.15 -2.29
C SER A 25 -1.27 15.59 -3.55
N VAL A 26 -0.28 14.84 -4.02
CA VAL A 26 0.52 15.18 -5.23
C VAL A 26 -0.01 14.55 -6.51
N ALA A 27 -0.99 13.64 -6.42
CA ALA A 27 -1.54 12.90 -7.57
C ALA A 27 -2.13 13.83 -8.65
N GLY A 28 -2.58 15.03 -8.27
CA GLY A 28 -3.05 16.07 -9.19
C GLY A 28 -4.30 15.66 -9.98
N PRO A 29 -4.56 16.29 -11.13
CA PRO A 29 -5.75 15.98 -11.91
C PRO A 29 -5.63 14.69 -12.75
N THR A 30 -4.43 14.15 -12.94
CA THR A 30 -4.18 12.99 -13.82
C THR A 30 -4.43 11.65 -13.14
N HIS A 31 -4.20 11.58 -11.83
CA HIS A 31 -4.38 10.36 -11.05
C HIS A 31 -5.23 10.64 -9.81
N MET A 32 -6.01 9.66 -9.40
CA MET A 32 -6.75 9.67 -8.14
C MET A 32 -6.13 8.60 -7.23
N VAL A 33 -5.65 9.01 -6.07
CA VAL A 33 -5.16 8.10 -5.04
C VAL A 33 -6.12 8.12 -3.86
N SER A 34 -6.70 6.98 -3.51
CA SER A 34 -7.46 6.79 -2.27
C SER A 34 -6.60 6.03 -1.27
N VAL A 35 -6.65 6.42 0.00
CA VAL A 35 -5.87 5.77 1.06
C VAL A 35 -6.76 4.88 1.90
N TYR A 36 -6.41 3.60 2.01
CA TYR A 36 -7.01 2.64 2.92
C TYR A 36 -6.07 2.44 4.13
N ASP A 37 -6.42 2.97 5.28
CA ASP A 37 -5.64 2.93 6.51
C ASP A 37 -6.35 2.18 7.66
N ARG A 38 -7.35 1.37 7.30
CA ARG A 38 -8.26 0.68 8.23
C ARG A 38 -7.98 -0.82 8.37
N ILE A 39 -6.77 -1.29 8.05
CA ILE A 39 -6.45 -2.72 8.17
C ILE A 39 -6.59 -3.28 9.58
N GLY A 40 -6.48 -2.42 10.61
CA GLY A 40 -6.68 -2.79 12.00
C GLY A 40 -8.14 -3.07 12.38
N GLU A 41 -9.09 -2.75 11.51
CA GLU A 41 -10.52 -3.00 11.72
C GLU A 41 -10.96 -4.35 11.13
N LEU A 42 -10.11 -4.96 10.28
CA LEU A 42 -10.40 -6.27 9.68
C LEU A 42 -10.41 -7.36 10.76
N PRO A 43 -11.46 -8.18 10.83
CA PRO A 43 -11.46 -9.34 11.72
C PRO A 43 -10.35 -10.33 11.31
N VAL A 44 -9.95 -11.19 12.25
CA VAL A 44 -8.96 -12.24 11.95
C VAL A 44 -9.53 -13.16 10.87
N PHE A 45 -8.72 -13.44 9.86
CA PHE A 45 -9.09 -14.33 8.76
C PHE A 45 -9.45 -15.72 9.27
N SER A 46 -10.56 -16.24 8.76
CA SER A 46 -10.95 -17.64 8.90
C SER A 46 -11.55 -18.12 7.58
N PRO A 47 -11.13 -19.29 7.09
CA PRO A 47 -11.73 -19.91 5.90
C PRO A 47 -13.25 -20.13 6.05
N ASP A 48 -13.75 -20.31 7.28
CA ASP A 48 -15.17 -20.50 7.56
C ASP A 48 -16.04 -19.27 7.20
N LEU A 49 -15.41 -18.09 7.07
CA LEU A 49 -16.11 -16.83 6.76
C LEU A 49 -15.95 -16.39 5.29
N GLU A 50 -15.30 -17.17 4.44
CA GLU A 50 -15.05 -16.78 3.03
C GLU A 50 -16.34 -16.69 2.20
N SER A 51 -17.34 -17.55 2.49
CA SER A 51 -18.62 -17.55 1.77
C SER A 51 -19.51 -16.35 2.11
N GLU A 52 -19.38 -15.81 3.32
CA GLU A 52 -20.11 -14.64 3.81
C GLU A 52 -19.12 -13.71 4.53
N PRO A 53 -18.28 -12.99 3.79
CA PRO A 53 -17.23 -12.19 4.38
C PRO A 53 -17.79 -11.01 5.20
N PRO A 54 -17.15 -10.67 6.33
CA PRO A 54 -17.49 -9.48 7.11
C PRO A 54 -17.51 -8.20 6.26
N LEU A 55 -18.32 -7.22 6.64
CA LEU A 55 -18.53 -5.98 5.88
C LEU A 55 -17.22 -5.23 5.63
N GLU A 56 -16.30 -5.23 6.60
CA GLU A 56 -15.00 -4.58 6.49
C GLU A 56 -14.12 -5.24 5.40
N VAL A 57 -14.22 -6.56 5.27
CA VAL A 57 -13.51 -7.33 4.24
C VAL A 57 -14.14 -7.08 2.87
N ALA A 58 -15.46 -7.09 2.79
CA ALA A 58 -16.19 -6.79 1.56
C ALA A 58 -15.86 -5.36 1.06
N ALA A 59 -15.82 -4.37 1.97
CA ALA A 59 -15.45 -3.00 1.64
C ALA A 59 -13.99 -2.87 1.13
N LEU A 60 -13.05 -3.62 1.70
CA LEU A 60 -11.68 -3.66 1.18
C LEU A 60 -11.64 -4.27 -0.23
N ALA A 61 -12.34 -5.38 -0.45
CA ALA A 61 -12.40 -6.05 -1.74
C ALA A 61 -13.03 -5.14 -2.82
N GLU A 62 -14.10 -4.43 -2.51
CA GLU A 62 -14.74 -3.44 -3.39
C GLU A 62 -13.76 -2.29 -3.73
N ALA A 63 -13.04 -1.75 -2.74
CA ALA A 63 -12.03 -0.72 -2.98
C ALA A 63 -10.89 -1.22 -3.88
N ILE A 64 -10.50 -2.49 -3.77
CA ILE A 64 -9.51 -3.12 -4.67
C ILE A 64 -10.09 -3.29 -6.07
N ALA A 65 -11.35 -3.71 -6.20
CA ALA A 65 -12.01 -3.89 -7.49
C ALA A 65 -12.06 -2.56 -8.28
N ASP A 66 -12.40 -1.46 -7.60
CA ASP A 66 -12.52 -0.12 -8.20
C ASP A 66 -11.19 0.53 -8.60
N ALA A 67 -10.06 0.01 -8.13
CA ALA A 67 -8.75 0.55 -8.41
C ALA A 67 -8.11 -0.07 -9.65
N ASP A 68 -7.37 0.74 -10.43
CA ASP A 68 -6.55 0.29 -11.55
C ASP A 68 -5.25 -0.37 -11.07
N GLY A 69 -4.78 -0.02 -9.86
CA GLY A 69 -3.59 -0.59 -9.25
C GLY A 69 -3.48 -0.30 -7.76
N LEU A 70 -2.63 -1.06 -7.07
CA LEU A 70 -2.44 -1.01 -5.62
C LEU A 70 -1.04 -0.52 -5.26
N ILE A 71 -0.95 0.40 -4.29
CA ILE A 71 0.30 0.86 -3.68
C ILE A 71 0.29 0.40 -2.23
N LEU A 72 1.20 -0.49 -1.83
CA LEU A 72 1.30 -0.93 -0.44
C LEU A 72 2.46 -0.25 0.27
N ALA A 73 2.21 0.27 1.47
CA ALA A 73 3.27 0.78 2.34
C ALA A 73 3.16 0.16 3.73
N SER A 74 4.25 -0.39 4.26
CA SER A 74 4.23 -1.11 5.53
C SER A 74 5.40 -0.76 6.44
N PRO A 75 5.19 -0.66 7.76
CA PRO A 75 6.28 -0.71 8.72
C PRO A 75 6.82 -2.14 8.86
N GLU A 76 8.00 -2.26 9.48
CA GLU A 76 8.55 -3.54 9.91
C GLU A 76 8.28 -3.74 11.41
N TYR A 77 7.71 -4.88 11.79
CA TYR A 77 7.57 -5.30 13.19
C TYR A 77 8.26 -6.65 13.41
N ILE A 78 9.22 -6.67 14.33
CA ILE A 78 9.99 -7.89 14.66
C ILE A 78 10.58 -8.52 13.39
N ARG A 79 11.20 -7.70 12.52
CA ARG A 79 11.82 -8.11 11.25
C ARG A 79 10.87 -8.81 10.27
N SER A 80 9.56 -8.51 10.34
CA SER A 80 8.54 -9.18 9.54
C SER A 80 7.39 -8.24 9.15
N ILE A 81 6.49 -8.77 8.32
CA ILE A 81 5.23 -8.13 7.91
C ILE A 81 4.37 -7.96 9.17
N PRO A 82 3.80 -6.77 9.42
CA PRO A 82 2.85 -6.57 10.52
C PRO A 82 1.66 -7.54 10.44
N GLY A 83 1.24 -8.07 11.57
CA GLY A 83 0.14 -9.03 11.63
C GLY A 83 -1.16 -8.53 10.99
N GLY A 84 -1.48 -7.24 11.14
CA GLY A 84 -2.66 -6.66 10.50
C GLY A 84 -2.58 -6.64 8.98
N LEU A 85 -1.40 -6.34 8.41
CA LEU A 85 -1.20 -6.41 6.95
C LEU A 85 -1.23 -7.85 6.47
N LYS A 86 -0.59 -8.77 7.19
CA LYS A 86 -0.63 -10.20 6.84
C LYS A 86 -2.06 -10.72 6.87
N ASN A 87 -2.85 -10.34 7.88
CA ASN A 87 -4.27 -10.67 7.98
C ASN A 87 -5.08 -10.12 6.79
N ALA A 88 -4.85 -8.87 6.40
CA ALA A 88 -5.49 -8.29 5.20
C ALA A 88 -5.16 -9.10 3.93
N ILE A 89 -3.89 -9.50 3.77
CA ILE A 89 -3.46 -10.33 2.64
C ILE A 89 -4.10 -11.71 2.69
N ASP A 90 -4.26 -12.32 3.86
CA ASP A 90 -4.90 -13.63 4.01
C ASP A 90 -6.37 -13.59 3.56
N TRP A 91 -7.09 -12.50 3.85
CA TRP A 91 -8.44 -12.26 3.33
C TRP A 91 -8.50 -12.14 1.81
N LEU A 92 -7.41 -11.76 1.14
CA LEU A 92 -7.36 -11.56 -0.32
C LEU A 92 -6.99 -12.83 -1.09
N VAL A 93 -6.50 -13.89 -0.44
CA VAL A 93 -6.01 -15.10 -1.12
C VAL A 93 -7.08 -15.79 -1.96
N SER A 94 -8.33 -15.82 -1.51
CA SER A 94 -9.48 -16.40 -2.22
C SER A 94 -10.28 -15.39 -3.05
N ARG A 95 -9.81 -14.13 -3.11
CA ARG A 95 -10.54 -13.03 -3.75
C ARG A 95 -10.09 -12.80 -5.18
N HIS A 96 -11.05 -12.72 -6.10
CA HIS A 96 -10.78 -12.49 -7.52
C HIS A 96 -10.39 -11.04 -7.84
N GLU A 97 -10.72 -10.08 -6.97
CA GLU A 97 -10.49 -8.64 -7.18
C GLU A 97 -9.00 -8.29 -7.23
N VAL A 98 -8.15 -9.12 -6.62
CA VAL A 98 -6.69 -8.90 -6.58
C VAL A 98 -5.95 -9.67 -7.68
N ILE A 99 -6.60 -10.65 -8.33
CA ILE A 99 -5.97 -11.46 -9.40
C ILE A 99 -5.63 -10.54 -10.58
N GLY A 100 -4.36 -10.57 -11.03
CA GLY A 100 -3.87 -9.72 -12.12
C GLY A 100 -3.87 -8.22 -11.82
N LYS A 101 -4.11 -7.80 -10.55
CA LYS A 101 -4.06 -6.40 -10.17
C LYS A 101 -2.61 -5.91 -10.12
N PRO A 102 -2.24 -4.82 -10.81
CA PRO A 102 -0.92 -4.21 -10.67
C PRO A 102 -0.66 -3.81 -9.24
N ILE A 103 0.50 -4.22 -8.69
CA ILE A 103 0.89 -3.91 -7.31
C ILE A 103 2.30 -3.36 -7.29
N VAL A 104 2.52 -2.29 -6.52
CA VAL A 104 3.84 -1.71 -6.24
C VAL A 104 4.00 -1.40 -4.76
N LEU A 105 5.25 -1.18 -4.33
CA LEU A 105 5.57 -0.87 -2.94
C LEU A 105 6.03 0.57 -2.76
N ALA A 106 5.66 1.13 -1.60
CA ALA A 106 6.23 2.36 -1.07
C ALA A 106 6.69 2.12 0.38
N HIS A 107 7.76 2.79 0.84
CA HIS A 107 8.32 2.56 2.17
C HIS A 107 8.90 3.82 2.79
N ALA A 108 8.47 4.15 4.00
CA ALA A 108 8.82 5.39 4.70
C ALA A 108 10.03 5.23 5.65
N SER A 109 10.98 4.32 5.34
CA SER A 109 12.13 4.06 6.21
C SER A 109 13.37 3.66 5.42
N HIS A 110 14.55 3.99 5.96
CA HIS A 110 15.83 3.44 5.49
C HIS A 110 16.13 2.02 6.02
N ARG A 111 15.27 1.49 6.90
CA ARG A 111 15.29 0.13 7.44
C ARG A 111 14.09 -0.64 6.92
N GLY A 112 13.97 -1.90 7.32
CA GLY A 112 12.79 -2.72 6.99
C GLY A 112 13.04 -3.69 5.83
N ASP A 113 14.30 -3.94 5.47
CA ASP A 113 14.64 -4.78 4.33
C ASP A 113 14.24 -6.26 4.53
N ASP A 114 14.20 -6.74 5.79
CA ASP A 114 13.73 -8.10 6.08
C ASP A 114 12.22 -8.24 5.82
N MET A 115 11.44 -7.26 6.27
CA MET A 115 10.00 -7.19 5.99
C MET A 115 9.74 -7.03 4.48
N LEU A 116 10.45 -6.12 3.81
CA LEU A 116 10.30 -5.89 2.38
C LEU A 116 10.60 -7.15 1.55
N ARG A 117 11.62 -7.91 1.92
CA ARG A 117 11.94 -9.20 1.25
C ARG A 117 10.79 -10.20 1.38
N GLN A 118 10.24 -10.34 2.59
CA GLN A 118 9.10 -11.22 2.83
C GLN A 118 7.84 -10.74 2.09
N LEU A 119 7.58 -9.43 2.14
CA LEU A 119 6.40 -8.84 1.49
C LEU A 119 6.45 -9.02 -0.03
N ARG A 120 7.61 -8.87 -0.67
CA ARG A 120 7.78 -9.13 -2.10
C ARG A 120 7.41 -10.57 -2.47
N VAL A 121 7.88 -11.56 -1.72
CA VAL A 121 7.52 -12.97 -1.94
C VAL A 121 6.01 -13.18 -1.84
N VAL A 122 5.38 -12.60 -0.81
CA VAL A 122 3.93 -12.74 -0.59
C VAL A 122 3.13 -12.05 -1.70
N LEU A 123 3.53 -10.84 -2.11
CA LEU A 123 2.82 -10.11 -3.16
C LEU A 123 2.98 -10.73 -4.55
N ALA A 124 4.15 -11.30 -4.85
CA ALA A 124 4.37 -12.06 -6.09
C ALA A 124 3.52 -13.35 -6.14
N THR A 125 3.10 -13.88 -4.98
CA THR A 125 2.15 -14.98 -4.91
C THR A 125 0.69 -14.51 -5.06
N LEU A 126 0.41 -13.30 -4.61
CA LEU A 126 -0.95 -12.73 -4.61
C LEU A 126 -1.36 -12.22 -6.00
N SER A 127 -0.42 -11.62 -6.74
CA SER A 127 -0.64 -11.13 -8.10
C SER A 127 0.59 -11.33 -8.98
N ASP A 128 0.38 -11.87 -10.17
CA ASP A 128 1.41 -12.00 -11.23
C ASP A 128 1.84 -10.65 -11.84
N ARG A 129 1.11 -9.58 -11.51
CA ARG A 129 1.43 -8.19 -11.87
C ARG A 129 2.03 -7.39 -10.71
N PHE A 130 2.67 -8.05 -9.77
CA PHE A 130 3.50 -7.35 -8.79
C PHE A 130 4.81 -6.90 -9.42
N ASN A 131 5.06 -5.57 -9.42
CA ASN A 131 6.31 -4.99 -9.93
C ASN A 131 7.23 -4.63 -8.76
N GLU A 132 8.27 -5.44 -8.53
CA GLU A 132 9.23 -5.23 -7.44
C GLU A 132 10.24 -4.13 -7.70
N ASP A 133 10.48 -3.78 -8.99
CA ASP A 133 11.45 -2.78 -9.41
C ASP A 133 10.91 -1.35 -9.28
N LEU A 134 9.59 -1.18 -9.43
CA LEU A 134 8.94 0.11 -9.23
C LEU A 134 8.66 0.32 -7.74
N PHE A 135 9.59 1.00 -7.08
CA PHE A 135 9.60 1.13 -5.63
C PHE A 135 9.90 2.57 -5.19
N LEU A 136 9.02 3.14 -4.36
CA LEU A 136 9.23 4.45 -3.74
C LEU A 136 9.78 4.29 -2.32
N ARG A 137 10.94 4.93 -2.01
CA ARG A 137 11.49 4.92 -0.66
C ARG A 137 11.88 6.32 -0.20
N ILE A 138 11.13 6.87 0.76
CA ILE A 138 11.40 8.17 1.39
C ILE A 138 11.66 7.95 2.88
N PRO A 139 12.90 8.10 3.39
CA PRO A 139 13.21 7.86 4.80
C PRO A 139 12.63 8.95 5.71
N LEU A 140 11.63 8.61 6.51
CA LEU A 140 10.92 9.51 7.44
C LEU A 140 11.09 9.11 8.91
N MET A 141 12.00 8.17 9.22
CA MET A 141 12.19 7.66 10.57
C MET A 141 12.71 8.74 11.51
N LYS A 142 12.19 8.69 12.76
CA LYS A 142 12.57 9.58 13.87
C LYS A 142 12.14 11.04 13.70
N LEU A 143 11.41 11.37 12.65
CA LEU A 143 10.84 12.69 12.47
C LEU A 143 9.53 12.84 13.24
N SER A 144 9.29 14.02 13.77
CA SER A 144 7.99 14.43 14.29
C SER A 144 6.96 14.56 13.16
N PRO A 145 5.65 14.57 13.44
CA PRO A 145 4.62 14.76 12.41
C PRO A 145 4.82 16.04 11.58
N ASN A 146 5.28 17.14 12.18
CA ASN A 146 5.54 18.39 11.46
C ASN A 146 6.72 18.25 10.51
N GLU A 147 7.85 17.68 10.98
CA GLU A 147 9.03 17.43 10.14
C GLU A 147 8.71 16.47 8.98
N ILE A 148 7.86 15.45 9.21
CA ILE A 148 7.38 14.56 8.13
C ILE A 148 6.60 15.38 7.09
N SER A 149 5.69 16.24 7.51
CA SER A 149 4.91 17.09 6.61
C SER A 149 5.80 18.04 5.80
N GLU A 150 6.77 18.68 6.47
CA GLU A 150 7.74 19.57 5.83
C GLU A 150 8.59 18.80 4.80
N GLN A 151 9.16 17.67 5.18
CA GLN A 151 9.99 16.86 4.28
C GLN A 151 9.22 16.34 3.07
N LEU A 152 7.99 15.85 3.25
CA LEU A 152 7.14 15.39 2.14
C LEU A 152 6.65 16.54 1.23
N SER A 153 6.66 17.78 1.73
CA SER A 153 6.31 18.98 0.97
C SER A 153 7.51 19.55 0.17
N GLU A 154 8.72 19.06 0.38
CA GLU A 154 9.89 19.49 -0.39
C GLU A 154 9.70 19.21 -1.89
N PRO A 155 10.06 20.14 -2.78
CA PRO A 155 9.90 19.97 -4.23
C PRO A 155 10.51 18.68 -4.78
N ARG A 156 11.64 18.25 -4.21
CA ARG A 156 12.33 17.00 -4.56
C ARG A 156 11.42 15.78 -4.31
N HIS A 157 10.88 15.65 -3.10
CA HIS A 157 10.05 14.50 -2.74
C HIS A 157 8.69 14.53 -3.45
N GLN A 158 8.11 15.73 -3.64
CA GLN A 158 6.90 15.87 -4.44
C GLN A 158 7.11 15.42 -5.91
N ASN A 159 8.25 15.78 -6.51
CA ASN A 159 8.56 15.34 -7.86
C ASN A 159 8.83 13.82 -7.93
N GLU A 160 9.54 13.25 -6.95
CA GLU A 160 9.78 11.82 -6.83
C GLU A 160 8.46 11.03 -6.73
N MET A 161 7.53 11.52 -5.89
CA MET A 161 6.20 10.91 -5.74
C MET A 161 5.37 11.01 -7.03
N ARG A 162 5.40 12.14 -7.76
CA ARG A 162 4.71 12.27 -9.06
C ARG A 162 5.30 11.32 -10.10
N GLN A 163 6.62 11.27 -10.22
CA GLN A 163 7.30 10.35 -11.15
C GLN A 163 6.96 8.88 -10.84
N PHE A 164 6.88 8.52 -9.57
CA PHE A 164 6.44 7.18 -9.16
C PHE A 164 5.01 6.88 -9.60
N LEU A 165 4.07 7.82 -9.42
CA LEU A 165 2.68 7.64 -9.85
C LEU A 165 2.55 7.56 -11.37
N ASP A 166 3.29 8.39 -12.12
CA ASP A 166 3.29 8.37 -13.59
C ASP A 166 3.87 7.05 -14.14
N ALA A 167 4.97 6.58 -13.54
CA ALA A 167 5.57 5.29 -13.89
C ALA A 167 4.63 4.12 -13.57
N PHE A 168 3.92 4.19 -12.44
CA PHE A 168 2.94 3.17 -12.08
C PHE A 168 1.72 3.18 -13.02
N ALA A 169 1.25 4.35 -13.41
CA ALA A 169 0.18 4.46 -14.41
C ALA A 169 0.59 3.81 -15.74
N SER A 170 1.79 4.12 -16.23
CA SER A 170 2.33 3.51 -17.44
C SER A 170 2.44 1.98 -17.35
N TYR A 171 2.83 1.46 -16.18
CA TYR A 171 2.87 0.03 -15.90
C TYR A 171 1.46 -0.60 -15.92
N CYS A 172 0.46 0.08 -15.36
CA CYS A 172 -0.92 -0.40 -15.38
C CYS A 172 -1.49 -0.49 -16.81
N GLU A 173 -1.12 0.44 -17.70
CA GLU A 173 -1.57 0.50 -19.10
C GLU A 173 -0.88 -0.52 -20.02
N ALA A 174 0.31 -0.99 -19.66
CA ALA A 174 1.13 -1.89 -20.49
C ALA A 174 0.67 -3.37 -20.49
N ALA A 175 -0.55 -3.66 -20.01
CA ALA A 175 -1.07 -5.01 -19.84
C ALA A 175 -2.04 -5.45 -20.92
#